data_712c9260edb14cf00774c589662359b4
#
_entry.id   712c9260edb14cf00774c589662359b4
#
_cell.length_a   1.000
_cell.length_b   1.000
_cell.length_c   1.000
_cell.angle_alpha   90.00
_cell.angle_beta   90.00
_cell.angle_gamma   90.00
#
_symmetry.space_group_name_H-M   'P 1'
#
loop_
_entity.id
_entity.type
_entity.pdbx_description
1 polymer ?
#
loop_
_entity_poly.entity_id
_entity_poly.type
_entity_poly.pdbx_seq_one_letter_code
_entity_poly.pdbx_strand_id
1 'polypeptide(L)'
;FDTFGIDLTHWKWLIELCFLVVLVSINLIAVKVFGEVEFWFSMIKITLICAMIATAVVMIVIGYHYPAVQIHGVDHVSPAGHAGFDNLFANFSFAPNGWMAFLMSFQMVFFAYEMIEFVGVTVSETKNPRKVLPKAINEIIVRVLIFYVGALMAIMCIVPWTSFKPNKDGSFASPFIMVFQYAGLNWASALVFFVVITAASSALNSLLYSAGRHLYQLAGESPNPTLNKIGQVSDRK
;
A
#
# COMPACT_ATOMS: atom_id res chain seq x y z
N PHE A 1 -12.33 12.88 2.05
CA PHE A 1 -13.59 13.50 1.63
C PHE A 1 -13.53 15.02 1.82
N ASP A 2 -12.89 15.53 2.84
CA ASP A 2 -12.65 16.97 3.05
C ASP A 2 -11.93 17.63 1.86
N THR A 3 -11.14 16.85 1.13
CA THR A 3 -10.44 17.29 -0.10
C THR A 3 -11.38 17.77 -1.21
N PHE A 4 -12.63 17.27 -1.23
CA PHE A 4 -13.64 17.63 -2.24
C PHE A 4 -14.74 18.55 -1.69
N GLY A 5 -14.59 19.05 -0.45
CA GLY A 5 -15.56 19.97 0.17
C GLY A 5 -16.93 19.34 0.49
N ILE A 6 -17.01 18.02 0.55
CA ILE A 6 -18.24 17.30 0.86
C ILE A 6 -18.18 16.82 2.31
N ASP A 7 -18.99 17.40 3.17
CA ASP A 7 -19.13 16.95 4.56
C ASP A 7 -19.97 15.68 4.63
N LEU A 8 -19.27 14.54 4.65
CA LEU A 8 -19.87 13.21 4.76
C LEU A 8 -19.68 12.60 6.16
N THR A 9 -19.37 13.39 7.15
CA THR A 9 -19.02 12.93 8.51
C THR A 9 -20.11 12.03 9.10
N HIS A 10 -21.40 12.36 8.88
CA HIS A 10 -22.52 11.54 9.36
C HIS A 10 -22.78 10.27 8.53
N TRP A 11 -22.31 10.23 7.28
CA TRP A 11 -22.55 9.11 6.35
C TRP A 11 -21.34 8.22 6.13
N LYS A 12 -20.23 8.47 6.85
CA LYS A 12 -18.99 7.68 6.75
C LYS A 12 -19.24 6.17 6.83
N TRP A 13 -19.95 5.74 7.85
CA TRP A 13 -20.26 4.33 8.08
C TRP A 13 -21.05 3.68 6.93
N LEU A 14 -21.94 4.44 6.27
CA LEU A 14 -22.70 3.94 5.14
C LEU A 14 -21.82 3.72 3.91
N ILE A 15 -20.91 4.66 3.65
CA ILE A 15 -19.94 4.55 2.55
C ILE A 15 -19.00 3.37 2.79
N GLU A 16 -18.49 3.22 4.00
CA GLU A 16 -17.66 2.10 4.41
C GLU A 16 -18.39 0.76 4.26
N LEU A 17 -19.65 0.70 4.67
CA LEU A 17 -20.49 -0.48 4.52
C LEU A 17 -20.75 -0.80 3.05
N CYS A 18 -21.12 0.18 2.23
CA CYS A 18 -21.32 -0.01 0.78
C CYS A 18 -20.05 -0.54 0.12
N PHE A 19 -18.90 0.03 0.47
CA PHE A 19 -17.61 -0.40 -0.05
C PHE A 19 -17.30 -1.86 0.33
N LEU A 20 -17.50 -2.22 1.60
CA LEU A 20 -17.34 -3.59 2.08
C LEU A 20 -18.26 -4.56 1.34
N VAL A 21 -19.54 -4.21 1.16
CA VAL A 21 -20.51 -5.05 0.43
C VAL A 21 -20.05 -5.27 -1.02
N VAL A 22 -19.55 -4.25 -1.69
CA VAL A 22 -19.02 -4.37 -3.06
C VAL A 22 -17.85 -5.35 -3.10
N LEU A 23 -16.86 -5.21 -2.19
CA LEU A 23 -15.70 -6.10 -2.14
C LEU A 23 -16.08 -7.55 -1.84
N VAL A 24 -16.97 -7.77 -0.86
CA VAL A 24 -17.49 -9.11 -0.56
C VAL A 24 -18.22 -9.70 -1.77
N SER A 25 -19.01 -8.90 -2.48
CA SER A 25 -19.73 -9.34 -3.69
C SER A 25 -18.77 -9.79 -4.79
N ILE A 26 -17.67 -9.04 -5.01
CA ILE A 26 -16.61 -9.40 -5.97
C ILE A 26 -15.99 -10.76 -5.59
N ASN A 27 -15.69 -10.97 -4.31
CA ASN A 27 -15.14 -12.24 -3.83
C ASN A 27 -16.08 -13.43 -4.02
N LEU A 28 -17.41 -13.22 -3.95
CA LEU A 28 -18.41 -14.27 -4.07
C LEU A 28 -18.72 -14.65 -5.51
N ILE A 29 -18.43 -13.78 -6.50
CA ILE A 29 -18.84 -14.01 -7.90
C ILE A 29 -18.02 -15.13 -8.54
N ALA A 30 -16.71 -15.04 -8.57
CA ALA A 30 -15.84 -16.10 -9.08
C ALA A 30 -14.36 -15.81 -8.81
N VAL A 31 -13.58 -16.85 -8.60
CA VAL A 31 -12.10 -16.77 -8.45
C VAL A 31 -11.42 -16.12 -9.66
N LYS A 32 -11.94 -16.31 -10.86
CA LYS A 32 -11.41 -15.68 -12.07
C LYS A 32 -11.56 -14.17 -12.04
N VAL A 33 -12.72 -13.65 -11.64
CA VAL A 33 -12.97 -12.20 -11.50
C VAL A 33 -12.06 -11.61 -10.42
N PHE A 34 -11.89 -12.31 -9.30
CA PHE A 34 -10.93 -11.94 -8.27
C PHE A 34 -9.53 -11.73 -8.85
N GLY A 35 -9.02 -12.71 -9.60
CA GLY A 35 -7.68 -12.63 -10.19
C GLY A 35 -7.51 -11.48 -11.17
N GLU A 36 -8.51 -11.18 -12.01
CA GLU A 36 -8.47 -10.06 -12.94
C GLU A 36 -8.49 -8.69 -12.22
N VAL A 37 -9.35 -8.53 -11.24
CA VAL A 37 -9.44 -7.30 -10.43
C VAL A 37 -8.11 -7.05 -9.69
N GLU A 38 -7.56 -8.09 -9.07
CA GLU A 38 -6.29 -8.00 -8.34
C GLU A 38 -5.12 -7.68 -9.27
N PHE A 39 -5.10 -8.23 -10.47
CA PHE A 39 -4.10 -7.90 -11.49
C PHE A 39 -4.13 -6.40 -11.85
N TRP A 40 -5.30 -5.86 -12.15
CA TRP A 40 -5.42 -4.44 -12.52
C TRP A 40 -5.08 -3.50 -11.35
N PHE A 41 -5.54 -3.82 -10.14
CA PHE A 41 -5.18 -3.05 -8.96
C PHE A 41 -3.67 -3.09 -8.67
N SER A 42 -3.02 -4.22 -8.91
CA SER A 42 -1.57 -4.35 -8.78
C SER A 42 -0.82 -3.55 -9.83
N MET A 43 -1.27 -3.55 -11.09
CA MET A 43 -0.67 -2.75 -12.16
C MET A 43 -0.73 -1.25 -11.85
N ILE A 44 -1.86 -0.75 -11.37
CA ILE A 44 -2.03 0.65 -10.98
C ILE A 44 -1.03 1.04 -9.88
N LYS A 45 -0.90 0.22 -8.83
CA LYS A 45 0.05 0.44 -7.72
C LYS A 45 1.50 0.49 -8.21
N ILE A 46 1.90 -0.50 -8.99
CA ILE A 46 3.26 -0.63 -9.53
C ILE A 46 3.59 0.58 -10.41
N THR A 47 2.67 0.98 -11.27
CA THR A 47 2.86 2.13 -12.17
C THR A 47 3.08 3.42 -11.38
N LEU A 48 2.30 3.66 -10.31
CA LEU A 48 2.49 4.85 -9.47
C LEU A 48 3.86 4.84 -8.78
N ILE A 49 4.27 3.72 -8.19
CA ILE A 49 5.57 3.62 -7.51
C ILE A 49 6.72 3.81 -8.51
N CYS A 50 6.66 3.20 -9.69
CA CYS A 50 7.65 3.40 -10.74
C CYS A 50 7.70 4.85 -11.21
N ALA A 51 6.55 5.49 -11.40
CA ALA A 51 6.46 6.91 -11.77
C ALA A 51 7.08 7.81 -10.68
N MET A 52 6.82 7.53 -9.41
CA MET A 52 7.42 8.25 -8.29
C MET A 52 8.95 8.09 -8.27
N ILE A 53 9.45 6.86 -8.41
CA ILE A 53 10.90 6.60 -8.44
C ILE A 53 11.54 7.31 -9.64
N ALA A 54 10.92 7.24 -10.82
CA ALA A 54 11.40 7.91 -12.02
C ALA A 54 11.43 9.44 -11.83
N THR A 55 10.38 10.04 -11.27
CA THR A 55 10.33 11.46 -10.93
C THR A 55 11.46 11.84 -9.98
N ALA A 56 11.67 11.05 -8.93
CA ALA A 56 12.74 11.26 -7.96
C ALA A 56 14.13 11.21 -8.63
N VAL A 57 14.38 10.19 -9.45
CA VAL A 57 15.66 10.07 -10.19
C VAL A 57 15.91 11.27 -11.09
N VAL A 58 14.88 11.71 -11.84
CA VAL A 58 15.00 12.90 -12.69
C VAL A 58 15.35 14.14 -11.85
N MET A 59 14.64 14.36 -10.73
CA MET A 59 14.91 15.50 -9.84
C MET A 59 16.33 15.48 -9.29
N ILE A 60 16.84 14.30 -8.90
CA ILE A 60 18.20 14.14 -8.38
C ILE A 60 19.24 14.43 -9.48
N VAL A 61 19.05 13.87 -10.68
CA VAL A 61 20.00 14.01 -11.80
C VAL A 61 20.14 15.47 -12.25
N ILE A 62 19.04 16.23 -12.28
CA ILE A 62 19.06 17.65 -12.66
C ILE A 62 19.41 18.57 -11.47
N GLY A 63 19.60 18.04 -10.26
CA GLY A 63 19.87 18.84 -9.06
C GLY A 63 18.71 19.81 -8.75
N TYR A 64 17.46 19.36 -8.87
CA TYR A 64 16.28 20.19 -8.79
C TYR A 64 16.10 20.82 -7.40
N HIS A 65 15.96 22.15 -7.39
CA HIS A 65 15.62 22.92 -6.19
C HIS A 65 14.11 23.22 -6.22
N TYR A 66 13.41 22.81 -5.18
CA TYR A 66 11.97 23.06 -5.06
C TYR A 66 11.70 24.20 -4.06
N PRO A 67 10.72 25.07 -4.35
CA PRO A 67 10.31 26.12 -3.44
C PRO A 67 9.56 25.56 -2.23
N ALA A 68 9.34 26.41 -1.22
CA ALA A 68 8.41 26.07 -0.16
C ALA A 68 6.99 25.90 -0.74
N VAL A 69 6.36 24.78 -0.46
CA VAL A 69 5.06 24.40 -1.03
C VAL A 69 4.09 24.02 0.08
N GLN A 70 2.84 24.48 -0.07
CA GLN A 70 1.72 23.96 0.71
C GLN A 70 1.32 22.61 0.16
N ILE A 71 1.64 21.55 0.90
CA ILE A 71 1.31 20.20 0.48
C ILE A 71 -0.16 19.90 0.76
N HIS A 72 -0.82 19.26 -0.19
CA HIS A 72 -2.23 18.92 -0.06
C HIS A 72 -2.46 17.93 1.08
N GLY A 73 -3.36 18.27 1.99
CA GLY A 73 -3.63 17.51 3.21
C GLY A 73 -2.63 17.74 4.35
N VAL A 74 -1.88 18.85 4.31
CA VAL A 74 -0.95 19.27 5.36
C VAL A 74 -1.30 20.67 5.85
N ASP A 75 -1.33 20.85 7.17
CA ASP A 75 -1.68 22.11 7.83
C ASP A 75 -0.53 23.14 7.84
N HIS A 76 0.64 22.76 7.41
CA HIS A 76 1.83 23.61 7.43
C HIS A 76 2.53 23.64 6.06
N VAL A 77 3.22 24.75 5.79
CA VAL A 77 4.03 24.87 4.57
C VAL A 77 5.29 24.04 4.72
N SER A 78 5.54 23.16 3.78
CA SER A 78 6.79 22.40 3.70
C SER A 78 7.92 23.30 3.23
N PRO A 79 9.12 23.24 3.86
CA PRO A 79 10.22 24.11 3.53
C PRO A 79 10.75 23.89 2.13
N ALA A 80 11.35 24.93 1.55
CA ALA A 80 12.13 24.79 0.33
C ALA A 80 13.35 23.87 0.56
N GLY A 81 13.76 23.16 -0.47
CA GLY A 81 14.87 22.24 -0.42
C GLY A 81 15.40 21.88 -1.81
N HIS A 82 16.20 20.84 -1.88
CA HIS A 82 16.72 20.32 -3.13
C HIS A 82 16.68 18.79 -3.13
N ALA A 83 16.65 18.22 -4.32
CA ALA A 83 16.73 16.78 -4.52
C ALA A 83 18.22 16.35 -4.56
N GLY A 84 18.64 15.47 -3.66
CA GLY A 84 20.02 15.01 -3.62
C GLY A 84 20.24 13.87 -2.64
N PHE A 85 21.31 13.12 -2.84
CA PHE A 85 21.72 12.03 -1.95
C PHE A 85 22.19 12.51 -0.56
N ASP A 86 22.58 13.77 -0.43
CA ASP A 86 22.92 14.40 0.83
C ASP A 86 21.75 14.47 1.80
N ASN A 87 20.51 14.53 1.31
CA ASN A 87 19.30 14.44 2.14
C ASN A 87 19.20 13.12 2.93
N LEU A 88 19.77 12.03 2.43
CA LEU A 88 19.80 10.74 3.14
C LEU A 88 20.63 10.81 4.43
N PHE A 89 21.66 11.64 4.41
CA PHE A 89 22.61 11.77 5.50
C PHE A 89 22.40 13.06 6.31
N ALA A 90 21.53 13.95 5.82
CA ALA A 90 21.16 15.17 6.52
C ALA A 90 20.49 14.83 7.86
N ASN A 91 21.09 15.25 8.96
CA ASN A 91 20.63 14.97 10.32
C ASN A 91 20.51 13.46 10.63
N PHE A 92 21.38 12.63 10.04
CA PHE A 92 21.36 11.20 10.27
C PHE A 92 21.54 10.86 11.74
N SER A 93 20.59 10.12 12.29
CA SER A 93 20.67 9.48 13.59
C SER A 93 20.01 8.11 13.51
N PHE A 94 20.62 7.11 14.12
CA PHE A 94 20.08 5.76 14.11
C PHE A 94 18.72 5.65 14.85
N ALA A 95 18.55 6.41 15.91
CA ALA A 95 17.31 6.46 16.69
C ALA A 95 17.00 7.91 17.10
N PRO A 96 16.60 8.78 16.15
CA PRO A 96 16.40 10.21 16.40
C PRO A 96 15.35 10.52 17.46
N ASN A 97 14.33 9.66 17.58
CA ASN A 97 13.24 9.77 18.55
C ASN A 97 13.40 8.78 19.73
N GLY A 98 14.62 8.26 19.93
CA GLY A 98 14.93 7.32 21.01
C GLY A 98 14.64 5.84 20.66
N TRP A 99 15.19 4.95 21.49
CA TRP A 99 15.12 3.51 21.27
C TRP A 99 13.70 2.95 21.30
N MET A 100 12.81 3.50 22.10
CA MET A 100 11.42 3.05 22.15
C MET A 100 10.70 3.31 20.84
N ALA A 101 10.87 4.50 20.23
CA ALA A 101 10.30 4.83 18.94
C ALA A 101 10.90 3.96 17.81
N PHE A 102 12.20 3.67 17.90
CA PHE A 102 12.85 2.73 16.97
C PHE A 102 12.24 1.33 17.07
N LEU A 103 12.05 0.78 18.28
CA LEU A 103 11.41 -0.53 18.46
C LEU A 103 9.96 -0.53 17.98
N MET A 104 9.20 0.55 18.24
CA MET A 104 7.82 0.67 17.73
C MET A 104 7.75 0.71 16.20
N SER A 105 8.79 1.19 15.52
CA SER A 105 8.83 1.20 14.04
C SER A 105 8.82 -0.21 13.43
N PHE A 106 9.27 -1.24 14.15
CA PHE A 106 9.21 -2.63 13.70
C PHE A 106 7.78 -3.10 13.45
N GLN A 107 6.80 -2.57 14.17
CA GLN A 107 5.39 -2.86 13.91
C GLN A 107 5.01 -2.51 12.46
N MET A 108 5.46 -1.36 11.96
CA MET A 108 5.21 -0.94 10.58
C MET A 108 5.98 -1.81 9.58
N VAL A 109 7.19 -2.25 9.94
CA VAL A 109 7.96 -3.17 9.11
C VAL A 109 7.24 -4.51 8.99
N PHE A 110 6.76 -5.10 10.09
CA PHE A 110 5.97 -6.33 10.05
C PHE A 110 4.73 -6.17 9.17
N PHE A 111 3.99 -5.08 9.32
CA PHE A 111 2.82 -4.80 8.50
C PHE A 111 3.17 -4.64 7.01
N ALA A 112 4.32 -4.02 6.69
CA ALA A 112 4.76 -3.84 5.31
C ALA A 112 5.11 -5.16 4.61
N TYR A 113 5.51 -6.19 5.36
CA TYR A 113 5.83 -7.53 4.83
C TYR A 113 4.73 -8.56 5.06
N GLU A 114 3.59 -8.15 5.62
CA GLU A 114 2.40 -8.99 5.73
C GLU A 114 1.95 -9.48 4.35
N MET A 115 1.38 -10.66 4.29
CA MET A 115 0.86 -11.31 3.08
C MET A 115 1.92 -11.86 2.11
N ILE A 116 3.21 -11.88 2.42
CA ILE A 116 4.21 -12.61 1.61
C ILE A 116 3.83 -14.09 1.53
N GLU A 117 3.31 -14.66 2.62
CA GLU A 117 2.80 -16.03 2.72
C GLU A 117 1.59 -16.32 1.82
N PHE A 118 0.92 -15.28 1.30
CA PHE A 118 -0.22 -15.43 0.41
C PHE A 118 0.12 -16.22 -0.87
N VAL A 119 1.37 -16.19 -1.30
CA VAL A 119 1.87 -17.04 -2.39
C VAL A 119 1.62 -18.52 -2.08
N GLY A 120 1.76 -18.95 -0.81
CA GLY A 120 1.46 -20.31 -0.37
C GLY A 120 -0.04 -20.63 -0.42
N VAL A 121 -0.90 -19.71 -0.07
CA VAL A 121 -2.36 -19.90 -0.10
C VAL A 121 -2.90 -20.09 -1.52
N THR A 122 -2.30 -19.40 -2.50
CA THR A 122 -2.72 -19.46 -3.91
C THR A 122 -2.09 -20.60 -4.71
N VAL A 123 -1.17 -21.37 -4.12
CA VAL A 123 -0.50 -22.50 -4.78
C VAL A 123 -1.47 -23.54 -5.31
N SER A 124 -2.52 -23.86 -4.56
CA SER A 124 -3.53 -24.85 -4.94
C SER A 124 -4.31 -24.50 -6.22
N GLU A 125 -4.36 -23.22 -6.57
CA GLU A 125 -5.06 -22.72 -7.76
C GLU A 125 -4.13 -22.46 -8.95
N THR A 126 -2.82 -22.59 -8.73
CA THR A 126 -1.82 -22.30 -9.74
C THR A 126 -1.59 -23.49 -10.67
N LYS A 127 -1.64 -23.25 -11.98
CA LYS A 127 -1.22 -24.26 -12.97
C LYS A 127 0.27 -24.52 -12.86
N ASN A 128 0.70 -25.79 -12.69
CA ASN A 128 2.09 -26.20 -12.54
C ASN A 128 2.83 -25.54 -11.34
N PRO A 129 2.36 -25.73 -10.10
CA PRO A 129 2.89 -25.04 -8.92
C PRO A 129 4.38 -25.30 -8.70
N ARG A 130 4.88 -26.51 -9.02
CA ARG A 130 6.31 -26.86 -8.88
C ARG A 130 7.26 -26.00 -9.71
N LYS A 131 6.80 -25.42 -10.83
CA LYS A 131 7.60 -24.52 -11.68
C LYS A 131 7.37 -23.05 -11.32
N VAL A 132 6.13 -22.70 -11.02
CA VAL A 132 5.73 -21.29 -10.79
C VAL A 132 6.16 -20.79 -9.41
N LEU A 133 6.04 -21.63 -8.38
CA LEU A 133 6.33 -21.25 -7.00
C LEU A 133 7.79 -20.80 -6.77
N PRO A 134 8.83 -21.57 -7.19
CA PRO A 134 10.22 -21.13 -7.00
C PRO A 134 10.51 -19.80 -7.73
N LYS A 135 9.94 -19.61 -8.92
CA LYS A 135 10.07 -18.35 -9.66
C LYS A 135 9.42 -17.20 -8.93
N ALA A 136 8.19 -17.37 -8.44
CA ALA A 136 7.47 -16.35 -7.68
C ALA A 136 8.23 -15.93 -6.41
N ILE A 137 8.77 -16.90 -5.66
CA ILE A 137 9.56 -16.64 -4.45
C ILE A 137 10.82 -15.81 -4.78
N ASN A 138 11.55 -16.15 -5.83
CA ASN A 138 12.74 -15.40 -6.22
C ASN A 138 12.40 -13.99 -6.69
N GLU A 139 11.26 -13.80 -7.38
CA GLU A 139 10.79 -12.48 -7.79
C GLU A 139 10.40 -11.58 -6.61
N ILE A 140 9.98 -12.14 -5.47
CA ILE A 140 9.67 -11.36 -4.26
C ILE A 140 10.88 -10.55 -3.82
N ILE A 141 12.07 -11.14 -3.81
CA ILE A 141 13.30 -10.46 -3.39
C ILE A 141 13.55 -9.22 -4.26
N VAL A 142 13.46 -9.36 -5.58
CA VAL A 142 13.66 -8.26 -6.52
C VAL A 142 12.60 -7.17 -6.33
N ARG A 143 11.34 -7.57 -6.14
CA ARG A 143 10.24 -6.63 -5.88
C ARG A 143 10.45 -5.85 -4.59
N VAL A 144 10.87 -6.50 -3.51
CA VAL A 144 11.18 -5.85 -2.23
C VAL A 144 12.32 -4.84 -2.42
N LEU A 145 13.40 -5.21 -3.09
CA LEU A 145 14.52 -4.30 -3.33
C LEU A 145 14.10 -3.05 -4.12
N ILE A 146 13.30 -3.22 -5.17
CA ILE A 146 12.89 -2.08 -6.02
C ILE A 146 11.80 -1.25 -5.34
N PHE A 147 10.70 -1.88 -4.91
CA PHE A 147 9.50 -1.17 -4.47
C PHE A 147 9.52 -0.74 -3.01
N TYR A 148 10.31 -1.39 -2.14
CA TYR A 148 10.49 -0.94 -0.76
C TYR A 148 11.77 -0.14 -0.60
N VAL A 149 12.92 -0.74 -0.83
CA VAL A 149 14.20 -0.05 -0.63
C VAL A 149 14.37 1.09 -1.63
N GLY A 150 14.15 0.84 -2.92
CA GLY A 150 14.26 1.86 -3.97
C GLY A 150 13.28 3.01 -3.78
N ALA A 151 12.02 2.73 -3.44
CA ALA A 151 11.03 3.78 -3.17
C ALA A 151 11.38 4.61 -1.94
N LEU A 152 11.80 3.98 -0.82
CA LEU A 152 12.22 4.69 0.38
C LEU A 152 13.44 5.57 0.12
N MET A 153 14.46 5.07 -0.57
CA MET A 153 15.62 5.85 -0.95
C MET A 153 15.23 7.04 -1.83
N ALA A 154 14.37 6.83 -2.82
CA ALA A 154 13.88 7.89 -3.70
C ALA A 154 13.15 8.99 -2.92
N ILE A 155 12.26 8.62 -1.99
CA ILE A 155 11.55 9.56 -1.12
C ILE A 155 12.54 10.33 -0.24
N MET A 156 13.46 9.64 0.43
CA MET A 156 14.43 10.27 1.36
C MET A 156 15.41 11.20 0.67
N CYS A 157 15.74 10.95 -0.60
CA CYS A 157 16.59 11.86 -1.39
C CYS A 157 15.89 13.19 -1.72
N ILE A 158 14.55 13.24 -1.65
CA ILE A 158 13.76 14.44 -1.96
C ILE A 158 13.21 15.06 -0.69
N VAL A 159 12.64 14.24 0.18
CA VAL A 159 11.95 14.69 1.39
C VAL A 159 12.78 14.32 2.61
N PRO A 160 13.50 15.29 3.24
CA PRO A 160 14.20 15.03 4.49
C PRO A 160 13.22 14.52 5.55
N TRP A 161 13.63 13.53 6.32
CA TRP A 161 12.75 12.92 7.35
C TRP A 161 12.24 13.95 8.38
N THR A 162 12.98 15.04 8.61
CA THR A 162 12.58 16.15 9.49
C THR A 162 11.40 16.95 8.97
N SER A 163 11.05 16.81 7.69
CA SER A 163 9.89 17.47 7.07
C SER A 163 8.57 16.75 7.37
N PHE A 164 8.62 15.51 7.87
CA PHE A 164 7.43 14.76 8.25
C PHE A 164 6.94 15.23 9.63
N LYS A 165 6.07 16.22 9.64
CA LYS A 165 5.42 16.72 10.85
C LYS A 165 3.96 16.28 10.86
N PRO A 166 3.42 15.90 12.04
CA PRO A 166 2.01 15.57 12.15
C PRO A 166 1.16 16.84 11.96
N ASN A 167 0.01 16.69 11.33
CA ASN A 167 -1.05 17.67 11.27
C ASN A 167 -1.69 17.86 12.67
N LYS A 168 -2.57 18.83 12.79
CA LYS A 168 -3.31 19.09 14.05
C LYS A 168 -4.18 17.94 14.51
N ASP A 169 -4.64 17.12 13.58
CA ASP A 169 -5.42 15.90 13.81
C ASP A 169 -4.54 14.65 14.08
N GLY A 170 -3.21 14.79 14.09
CA GLY A 170 -2.24 13.72 14.27
C GLY A 170 -1.94 12.91 13.01
N SER A 171 -2.55 13.22 11.87
CA SER A 171 -2.27 12.57 10.59
C SER A 171 -0.94 13.06 9.99
N PHE A 172 -0.37 12.27 9.09
CA PHE A 172 0.82 12.64 8.33
C PHE A 172 0.51 12.73 6.83
N ALA A 173 1.22 13.62 6.15
CA ALA A 173 1.16 13.68 4.69
C ALA A 173 1.66 12.38 4.06
N SER A 174 1.05 11.98 2.96
CA SER A 174 1.57 10.88 2.16
C SER A 174 2.90 11.26 1.50
N PRO A 175 3.99 10.50 1.72
CA PRO A 175 5.28 10.75 1.08
C PRO A 175 5.20 10.78 -0.46
N PHE A 176 4.31 9.99 -1.04
CA PHE A 176 4.07 9.96 -2.48
C PHE A 176 3.54 11.30 -2.98
N ILE A 177 2.58 11.91 -2.26
CA ILE A 177 2.05 13.23 -2.59
C ILE A 177 3.16 14.27 -2.51
N MET A 178 3.98 14.22 -1.45
CA MET A 178 5.08 15.16 -1.25
C MET A 178 6.06 15.17 -2.43
N VAL A 179 6.50 14.00 -2.88
CA VAL A 179 7.45 13.89 -4.01
C VAL A 179 6.87 14.53 -5.28
N PHE A 180 5.64 14.23 -5.64
CA PHE A 180 5.02 14.79 -6.85
C PHE A 180 4.75 16.30 -6.73
N GLN A 181 4.35 16.78 -5.57
CA GLN A 181 4.12 18.21 -5.38
C GLN A 181 5.42 19.01 -5.35
N TYR A 182 6.49 18.49 -4.78
CA TYR A 182 7.82 19.09 -4.90
C TYR A 182 8.31 19.13 -6.35
N ALA A 183 7.93 18.15 -7.17
CA ALA A 183 8.19 18.18 -8.61
C ALA A 183 7.29 19.16 -9.38
N GLY A 184 6.38 19.90 -8.70
CA GLY A 184 5.45 20.83 -9.33
C GLY A 184 4.19 20.18 -9.91
N LEU A 185 3.97 18.88 -9.66
CA LEU A 185 2.85 18.10 -10.20
C LEU A 185 1.65 18.11 -9.25
N ASN A 186 1.01 19.26 -9.05
CA ASN A 186 -0.07 19.42 -8.07
C ASN A 186 -1.30 18.54 -8.35
N TRP A 187 -1.59 18.24 -9.63
CA TRP A 187 -2.67 17.34 -10.04
C TRP A 187 -2.46 15.89 -9.59
N ALA A 188 -1.21 15.49 -9.34
CA ALA A 188 -0.87 14.13 -8.97
C ALA A 188 -1.44 13.72 -7.61
N SER A 189 -1.80 14.69 -6.74
CA SER A 189 -2.43 14.39 -5.45
C SER A 189 -3.71 13.58 -5.60
N ALA A 190 -4.60 13.97 -6.52
CA ALA A 190 -5.85 13.24 -6.78
C ALA A 190 -5.57 11.83 -7.32
N LEU A 191 -4.56 11.69 -8.19
CA LEU A 191 -4.14 10.39 -8.72
C LEU A 191 -3.60 9.50 -7.59
N VAL A 192 -2.76 10.03 -6.71
CA VAL A 192 -2.22 9.27 -5.56
C VAL A 192 -3.35 8.81 -4.64
N PHE A 193 -4.31 9.67 -4.32
CA PHE A 193 -5.48 9.28 -3.52
C PHE A 193 -6.27 8.15 -4.18
N PHE A 194 -6.53 8.26 -5.48
CA PHE A 194 -7.21 7.19 -6.22
C PHE A 194 -6.45 5.87 -6.13
N VAL A 195 -5.12 5.90 -6.32
CA VAL A 195 -4.29 4.69 -6.24
C VAL A 195 -4.24 4.13 -4.82
N VAL A 196 -4.20 4.98 -3.79
CA VAL A 196 -4.24 4.52 -2.39
C VAL A 196 -5.57 3.80 -2.09
N ILE A 197 -6.70 4.33 -2.58
CA ILE A 197 -8.01 3.67 -2.42
C ILE A 197 -8.02 2.31 -3.14
N THR A 198 -7.53 2.23 -4.37
CA THR A 198 -7.45 0.96 -5.11
C THR A 198 -6.48 -0.02 -4.44
N ALA A 199 -5.39 0.46 -3.86
CA ALA A 199 -4.43 -0.35 -3.11
C ALA A 199 -5.04 -0.94 -1.84
N ALA A 200 -5.77 -0.13 -1.07
CA ALA A 200 -6.50 -0.59 0.11
C ALA A 200 -7.60 -1.60 -0.25
N SER A 201 -8.31 -1.34 -1.35
CA SER A 201 -9.33 -2.27 -1.88
C SER A 201 -8.74 -3.63 -2.24
N SER A 202 -7.61 -3.64 -2.92
CA SER A 202 -6.86 -4.85 -3.27
C SER A 202 -6.41 -5.62 -2.02
N ALA A 203 -5.86 -4.94 -1.02
CA ALA A 203 -5.44 -5.58 0.22
C ALA A 203 -6.62 -6.23 0.95
N LEU A 204 -7.73 -5.50 1.11
CA LEU A 204 -8.96 -6.04 1.72
C LEU A 204 -9.52 -7.22 0.93
N ASN A 205 -9.53 -7.14 -0.40
CA ASN A 205 -10.00 -8.20 -1.27
C ASN A 205 -9.17 -9.49 -1.08
N SER A 206 -7.85 -9.37 -1.02
CA SER A 206 -6.94 -10.49 -0.80
C SER A 206 -7.05 -11.08 0.61
N LEU A 207 -7.25 -10.23 1.65
CA LEU A 207 -7.49 -10.67 3.02
C LEU A 207 -8.80 -11.46 3.15
N LEU A 208 -9.89 -10.98 2.52
CA LEU A 208 -11.17 -11.68 2.49
C LEU A 208 -11.06 -13.06 1.82
N TYR A 209 -10.36 -13.12 0.68
CA TYR A 209 -10.09 -14.38 -0.01
C TYR A 209 -9.31 -15.35 0.87
N SER A 210 -8.21 -14.89 1.50
CA SER A 210 -7.38 -15.71 2.39
C SER A 210 -8.17 -16.20 3.60
N ALA A 211 -8.92 -15.32 4.25
CA ALA A 211 -9.77 -15.67 5.39
C ALA A 211 -10.81 -16.75 5.03
N GLY A 212 -11.46 -16.62 3.87
CA GLY A 212 -12.40 -17.61 3.37
C GLY A 212 -11.75 -18.98 3.15
N ARG A 213 -10.54 -19.01 2.60
CA ARG A 213 -9.78 -20.25 2.38
C ARG A 213 -9.37 -20.94 3.67
N HIS A 214 -8.85 -20.19 4.63
CA HIS A 214 -8.50 -20.73 5.95
C HIS A 214 -9.74 -21.24 6.70
N LEU A 215 -10.84 -20.49 6.67
CA LEU A 215 -12.09 -20.90 7.29
C LEU A 215 -12.62 -22.21 6.67
N TYR A 216 -12.59 -22.31 5.35
CA TYR A 216 -13.00 -23.53 4.63
C TYR A 216 -12.18 -24.74 5.09
N GLN A 217 -10.88 -24.61 5.13
CA GLN A 217 -9.98 -25.73 5.53
C GLN A 217 -10.20 -26.13 6.99
N LEU A 218 -10.19 -25.16 7.90
CA LEU A 218 -10.40 -25.42 9.34
C LEU A 218 -11.80 -26.02 9.63
N ALA A 219 -12.81 -25.55 8.93
CA ALA A 219 -14.18 -26.05 9.08
C ALA A 219 -14.30 -27.48 8.55
N GLY A 220 -13.65 -27.82 7.42
CA GLY A 220 -13.65 -29.15 6.85
C GLY A 220 -12.97 -30.21 7.73
N GLU A 221 -11.95 -29.81 8.48
CA GLU A 221 -11.22 -30.67 9.42
C GLU A 221 -11.88 -30.75 10.81
N SER A 222 -12.92 -29.97 11.05
CA SER A 222 -13.59 -29.91 12.37
C SER A 222 -14.41 -31.16 12.65
N PRO A 223 -14.31 -31.74 13.85
CA PRO A 223 -15.17 -32.84 14.29
C PRO A 223 -16.62 -32.38 14.57
N ASN A 224 -16.87 -31.08 14.65
CA ASN A 224 -18.22 -30.53 14.89
C ASN A 224 -19.03 -30.51 13.59
N PRO A 225 -20.18 -31.22 13.52
CA PRO A 225 -21.00 -31.33 12.32
C PRO A 225 -21.57 -29.98 11.83
N THR A 226 -21.72 -29.01 12.72
CA THR A 226 -22.20 -27.66 12.36
C THR A 226 -21.09 -26.87 11.64
N LEU A 227 -19.87 -26.95 12.13
CA LEU A 227 -18.72 -26.30 11.47
C LEU A 227 -18.35 -26.98 10.16
N ASN A 228 -18.44 -28.32 10.12
CA ASN A 228 -18.16 -29.08 8.89
C ASN A 228 -19.07 -28.68 7.70
N LYS A 229 -20.31 -28.21 7.97
CA LYS A 229 -21.19 -27.68 6.92
C LYS A 229 -20.64 -26.42 6.25
N ILE A 230 -19.87 -25.59 6.98
CA ILE A 230 -19.20 -24.39 6.43
C ILE A 230 -18.05 -24.80 5.52
N GLY A 231 -17.39 -25.96 5.81
CA GLY A 231 -16.35 -26.56 5.00
C GLY A 231 -16.84 -27.31 3.75
N GLN A 232 -18.11 -27.16 3.34
CA GLN A 232 -18.64 -27.76 2.13
C GLN A 232 -18.66 -26.75 0.99
N VAL A 233 -18.07 -27.13 -0.15
CA VAL A 233 -18.15 -26.32 -1.38
C VAL A 233 -19.53 -26.50 -2.02
N SER A 234 -20.14 -25.43 -2.44
CA SER A 234 -21.35 -25.49 -3.24
C SER A 234 -21.04 -26.11 -4.62
N ASP A 235 -21.77 -27.13 -5.02
CA ASP A 235 -21.67 -27.79 -6.35
C ASP A 235 -22.13 -26.89 -7.51
N ARG A 236 -22.42 -25.62 -7.27
CA ARG A 236 -22.72 -24.66 -8.33
C ARG A 236 -21.43 -24.33 -9.09
N LYS A 237 -21.30 -24.97 -10.26
CA LYS A 237 -20.32 -24.62 -11.30
C LYS A 237 -20.64 -23.26 -11.91
#